data_81e1e4af91bdf6f8f480964f24aa44ed
#
_entry.id   81e1e4af91bdf6f8f480964f24aa44ed
#
_cell.length_a   1.000
_cell.length_b   1.000
_cell.length_c   1.000
_cell.angle_alpha   90.00
_cell.angle_beta   90.00
_cell.angle_gamma   90.00
#
_symmetry.space_group_name_H-M   'P 1'
#
loop_
_entity.id
_entity.type
_entity.pdbx_description
1 polymer ?
#
loop_
_entity_poly.entity_id
_entity_poly.type
_entity_poly.pdbx_seq_one_letter_code
_entity_poly.pdbx_strand_id
1 'polypeptide(L)'
;VTVMSGEENFLSGEVEWSSQNYAIPSLPRHVDQMLLTPNLRILFVREGNRLSVYDIHNLSDISLRDVMEINAPNADVTQVALLSGASSLLVGNDNGVISQWFEVAKDGKREFTQIRDFKGDGPVALLTPEHFRKGFISAAKDGTINFFHATGEAKLLGETIEGGALAALAISPRHNLLLTQQGDTFKVFDVENDHPEVTWSALWQEVWYEGYPEPMYVWQSTSASNDFEAKLSLVPLVFGTLKASFYAMLFAVPLGVAGAIYTAYFMSAGLRKYVKPTVEIMAALPTVILG
;
A
#
# COMPACT_ATOMS: atom_id res chain seq x y z
N VAL A 1 17.99 -24.53 5.49
CA VAL A 1 17.60 -23.56 6.52
C VAL A 1 17.93 -24.16 7.88
N THR A 2 18.62 -23.38 8.71
CA THR A 2 18.86 -23.74 10.11
C THR A 2 17.91 -22.94 10.98
N VAL A 3 17.09 -23.62 11.75
CA VAL A 3 16.20 -22.99 12.73
C VAL A 3 16.83 -23.17 14.11
N MET A 4 16.98 -22.08 14.82
CA MET A 4 17.42 -22.07 16.21
C MET A 4 16.21 -21.74 17.09
N SER A 5 15.92 -22.60 18.05
CA SER A 5 14.87 -22.39 19.06
C SER A 5 15.49 -22.35 20.45
N GLY A 6 15.12 -21.35 21.23
CA GLY A 6 15.50 -21.22 22.63
C GLY A 6 14.33 -21.62 23.53
N GLU A 7 14.54 -22.56 24.43
CA GLU A 7 13.59 -22.91 25.49
C GLU A 7 14.11 -22.38 26.82
N GLU A 8 13.35 -21.51 27.47
CA GLU A 8 13.69 -20.98 28.79
C GLU A 8 13.34 -22.00 29.87
N ASN A 9 14.33 -22.39 30.65
CA ASN A 9 14.12 -23.23 31.82
C ASN A 9 13.49 -22.38 32.95
N PHE A 10 12.23 -22.62 33.26
CA PHE A 10 11.46 -21.90 34.25
C PHE A 10 12.06 -21.88 35.67
N LEU A 11 12.97 -22.82 35.98
CA LEU A 11 13.58 -22.93 37.30
C LEU A 11 14.93 -22.21 37.39
N SER A 12 15.72 -22.22 36.32
CA SER A 12 17.05 -21.60 36.30
C SER A 12 17.08 -20.25 35.60
N GLY A 13 16.08 -19.92 34.75
CA GLY A 13 16.07 -18.75 33.87
C GLY A 13 17.08 -18.85 32.72
N GLU A 14 17.73 -20.00 32.55
CA GLU A 14 18.68 -20.22 31.45
C GLU A 14 17.93 -20.61 30.18
N VAL A 15 18.41 -20.08 29.02
CA VAL A 15 17.87 -20.43 27.70
C VAL A 15 18.74 -21.50 27.07
N GLU A 16 18.18 -22.67 26.89
CA GLU A 16 18.82 -23.75 26.12
C GLU A 16 18.49 -23.58 24.64
N TRP A 17 19.55 -23.47 23.82
CA TRP A 17 19.42 -23.31 22.37
C TRP A 17 19.55 -24.67 21.67
N SER A 18 18.53 -25.01 20.89
CA SER A 18 18.57 -26.13 19.96
C SER A 18 18.64 -25.64 18.52
N SER A 19 19.30 -26.38 17.65
CA SER A 19 19.37 -26.07 16.23
C SER A 19 18.92 -27.26 15.39
N GLN A 20 18.08 -27.03 14.40
CA GLN A 20 17.62 -28.05 13.48
C GLN A 20 17.81 -27.59 12.04
N ASN A 21 18.35 -28.49 11.20
CA ASN A 21 18.62 -28.21 9.79
C ASN A 21 17.52 -28.80 8.91
N TYR A 22 17.00 -27.98 7.99
CA TYR A 22 16.01 -28.39 7.00
C TYR A 22 16.55 -28.15 5.60
N ALA A 23 16.39 -29.13 4.71
CA ALA A 23 16.80 -29.01 3.31
C ALA A 23 15.70 -28.27 2.52
N ILE A 24 16.12 -27.35 1.65
CA ILE A 24 15.22 -26.72 0.69
C ILE A 24 15.33 -27.53 -0.61
N PRO A 25 14.21 -28.08 -1.13
CA PRO A 25 14.23 -28.82 -2.37
C PRO A 25 14.49 -27.90 -3.57
N SER A 26 15.19 -28.38 -4.58
CA SER A 26 15.36 -27.68 -5.87
C SER A 26 15.93 -26.26 -5.76
N LEU A 27 16.80 -26.01 -4.76
CA LEU A 27 17.45 -24.71 -4.61
C LEU A 27 18.32 -24.41 -5.84
N PRO A 28 18.31 -23.17 -6.37
CA PRO A 28 19.22 -22.75 -7.43
C PRO A 28 20.69 -22.96 -7.05
N ARG A 29 21.56 -23.20 -8.05
CA ARG A 29 22.98 -23.39 -7.81
C ARG A 29 23.69 -22.11 -7.39
N HIS A 30 23.24 -20.99 -7.91
CA HIS A 30 23.70 -19.66 -7.57
C HIS A 30 22.55 -18.87 -6.97
N VAL A 31 22.81 -18.21 -5.85
CA VAL A 31 21.80 -17.41 -5.14
C VAL A 31 22.34 -16.00 -5.00
N ASP A 32 21.67 -15.05 -5.68
CA ASP A 32 22.03 -13.63 -5.61
C ASP A 32 21.41 -12.96 -4.39
N GLN A 33 20.16 -13.32 -4.08
CA GLN A 33 19.42 -12.70 -2.98
C GLN A 33 18.38 -13.67 -2.40
N MET A 34 18.20 -13.60 -1.08
CA MET A 34 17.14 -14.29 -0.35
C MET A 34 16.31 -13.30 0.43
N LEU A 35 14.99 -13.45 0.40
CA LEU A 35 14.06 -12.67 1.19
C LEU A 35 13.10 -13.59 1.93
N LEU A 36 12.95 -13.36 3.22
CA LEU A 36 12.04 -14.11 4.07
C LEU A 36 10.90 -13.20 4.53
N THR A 37 9.66 -13.66 4.39
CA THR A 37 8.52 -12.91 4.92
C THR A 37 8.57 -12.86 6.45
N PRO A 38 8.14 -11.74 7.10
CA PRO A 38 8.19 -11.60 8.56
C PRO A 38 7.40 -12.68 9.32
N ASN A 39 6.37 -13.25 8.69
CA ASN A 39 5.57 -14.36 9.24
C ASN A 39 6.23 -15.74 9.06
N LEU A 40 7.44 -15.80 8.51
CA LEU A 40 8.23 -17.01 8.29
C LEU A 40 7.53 -18.08 7.43
N ARG A 41 6.65 -17.66 6.49
CA ARG A 41 5.90 -18.62 5.66
C ARG A 41 6.42 -18.77 4.25
N ILE A 42 7.00 -17.70 3.70
CA ILE A 42 7.45 -17.68 2.30
C ILE A 42 8.91 -17.25 2.27
N LEU A 43 9.69 -18.02 1.55
CA LEU A 43 11.08 -17.69 1.22
C LEU A 43 11.17 -17.44 -0.28
N PHE A 44 11.66 -16.27 -0.65
CA PHE A 44 11.99 -15.92 -2.03
C PHE A 44 13.50 -16.10 -2.24
N VAL A 45 13.84 -16.73 -3.34
CA VAL A 45 15.25 -16.96 -3.75
C VAL A 45 15.45 -16.47 -5.16
N ARG A 46 16.32 -15.48 -5.36
CA ARG A 46 16.64 -14.93 -6.66
C ARG A 46 17.92 -15.53 -7.22
N GLU A 47 17.88 -15.90 -8.48
CA GLU A 47 19.01 -16.27 -9.34
C GLU A 47 18.89 -15.49 -10.67
N GLY A 48 19.71 -14.47 -10.86
CA GLY A 48 19.61 -13.58 -12.03
C GLY A 48 18.26 -12.88 -12.10
N ASN A 49 17.52 -13.12 -13.18
CA ASN A 49 16.18 -12.58 -13.44
C ASN A 49 15.05 -13.50 -12.97
N ARG A 50 15.38 -14.65 -12.39
CA ARG A 50 14.41 -15.64 -11.91
C ARG A 50 14.22 -15.54 -10.42
N LEU A 51 12.98 -15.64 -9.98
CA LEU A 51 12.59 -15.69 -8.58
C LEU A 51 11.86 -17.01 -8.30
N SER A 52 12.40 -17.78 -7.37
CA SER A 52 11.79 -19.01 -6.86
C SER A 52 11.08 -18.70 -5.55
N VAL A 53 9.83 -19.14 -5.41
CA VAL A 53 8.97 -18.94 -4.24
C VAL A 53 8.79 -20.26 -3.53
N TYR A 54 9.24 -20.34 -2.28
CA TYR A 54 9.12 -21.53 -1.45
C TYR A 54 8.10 -21.29 -0.33
N ASP A 55 7.20 -22.25 -0.17
CA ASP A 55 6.39 -22.36 1.05
C ASP A 55 7.21 -23.08 2.12
N ILE A 56 7.49 -22.37 3.21
CA ILE A 56 8.25 -22.87 4.35
C ILE A 56 7.42 -22.86 5.63
N HIS A 57 6.10 -22.72 5.51
CA HIS A 57 5.20 -22.76 6.67
C HIS A 57 5.36 -24.05 7.49
N ASN A 58 5.52 -25.17 6.80
CA ASN A 58 5.89 -26.43 7.41
C ASN A 58 7.33 -26.77 7.05
N LEU A 59 8.24 -26.60 8.01
CA LEU A 59 9.67 -26.86 7.81
C LEU A 59 9.99 -28.32 7.49
N SER A 60 9.14 -29.26 7.90
CA SER A 60 9.29 -30.70 7.57
C SER A 60 8.85 -31.02 6.15
N ASP A 61 8.11 -30.10 5.48
CA ASP A 61 7.58 -30.27 4.12
C ASP A 61 7.69 -28.95 3.34
N ILE A 62 8.94 -28.52 3.13
CA ILE A 62 9.22 -27.32 2.33
C ILE A 62 8.96 -27.63 0.86
N SER A 63 8.15 -26.82 0.19
CA SER A 63 7.79 -27.00 -1.21
C SER A 63 8.12 -25.77 -2.07
N LEU A 64 8.61 -26.03 -3.30
CA LEU A 64 8.71 -25.02 -4.33
C LEU A 64 7.31 -24.75 -4.88
N ARG A 65 6.82 -23.53 -4.67
CA ARG A 65 5.47 -23.14 -5.02
C ARG A 65 5.39 -22.54 -6.44
N ASP A 66 6.38 -21.70 -6.79
CA ASP A 66 6.39 -21.01 -8.08
C ASP A 66 7.82 -20.63 -8.51
N VAL A 67 8.02 -20.46 -9.80
CA VAL A 67 9.26 -19.90 -10.40
C VAL A 67 8.87 -18.95 -11.51
N MET A 68 9.25 -17.69 -11.37
CA MET A 68 8.85 -16.64 -12.30
C MET A 68 10.05 -15.83 -12.82
N GLU A 69 9.94 -15.31 -14.02
CA GLU A 69 10.82 -14.28 -14.57
C GLU A 69 10.27 -12.91 -14.11
N ILE A 70 11.10 -12.10 -13.47
CA ILE A 70 10.66 -10.86 -12.81
C ILE A 70 11.30 -9.60 -13.38
N ASN A 71 12.13 -9.72 -14.40
CA ASN A 71 12.81 -8.58 -15.02
C ASN A 71 11.89 -7.74 -15.90
N ALA A 72 12.17 -6.44 -15.98
CA ALA A 72 11.58 -5.58 -16.98
C ALA A 72 12.07 -5.95 -18.40
N PRO A 73 11.33 -5.62 -19.46
CA PRO A 73 11.77 -5.89 -20.83
C PRO A 73 13.16 -5.31 -21.13
N ASN A 74 14.06 -6.14 -21.65
CA ASN A 74 15.44 -5.80 -21.99
C ASN A 74 16.27 -5.22 -20.82
N ALA A 75 16.02 -5.70 -19.61
CA ALA A 75 16.73 -5.28 -18.41
C ALA A 75 17.04 -6.47 -17.50
N ASP A 76 18.05 -6.31 -16.67
CA ASP A 76 18.41 -7.28 -15.65
C ASP A 76 18.00 -6.82 -14.25
N VAL A 77 17.54 -7.77 -13.45
CA VAL A 77 17.16 -7.52 -12.04
C VAL A 77 18.41 -7.24 -11.22
N THR A 78 18.39 -6.11 -10.53
CA THR A 78 19.49 -5.71 -9.65
C THR A 78 19.16 -5.94 -8.17
N GLN A 79 17.93 -5.62 -7.76
CA GLN A 79 17.48 -5.70 -6.38
C GLN A 79 16.04 -6.19 -6.29
N VAL A 80 15.73 -6.95 -5.24
CA VAL A 80 14.37 -7.31 -4.86
C VAL A 80 14.16 -6.94 -3.38
N ALA A 81 13.00 -6.38 -3.05
CA ALA A 81 12.63 -6.03 -1.68
C ALA A 81 11.18 -6.36 -1.39
N LEU A 82 10.86 -6.62 -0.12
CA LEU A 82 9.49 -6.78 0.35
C LEU A 82 8.94 -5.42 0.77
N LEU A 83 7.82 -5.02 0.20
CA LEU A 83 7.11 -3.82 0.64
C LEU A 83 6.50 -4.04 2.03
N SER A 84 6.24 -2.97 2.77
CA SER A 84 5.59 -3.04 4.09
C SER A 84 4.38 -3.99 4.10
N GLY A 85 4.29 -4.86 5.12
CA GLY A 85 3.29 -5.94 5.18
C GLY A 85 3.66 -7.20 4.40
N ALA A 86 4.77 -7.17 3.63
CA ALA A 86 5.33 -8.30 2.88
C ALA A 86 4.37 -9.05 1.94
N SER A 87 3.28 -8.39 1.55
CA SER A 87 2.32 -8.92 0.55
C SER A 87 2.76 -8.61 -0.88
N SER A 88 3.61 -7.59 -1.07
CA SER A 88 4.15 -7.17 -2.35
C SER A 88 5.67 -7.31 -2.40
N LEU A 89 6.14 -7.64 -3.60
CA LEU A 89 7.54 -7.57 -4.00
C LEU A 89 7.79 -6.30 -4.83
N LEU A 90 8.90 -5.65 -4.59
CA LEU A 90 9.48 -4.62 -5.44
C LEU A 90 10.69 -5.21 -6.16
N VAL A 91 10.76 -5.05 -7.46
CA VAL A 91 11.84 -5.55 -8.31
C VAL A 91 12.49 -4.38 -9.03
N GLY A 92 13.69 -4.04 -8.64
CA GLY A 92 14.50 -2.99 -9.28
C GLY A 92 15.36 -3.55 -10.40
N ASN A 93 15.43 -2.82 -11.50
CA ASN A 93 16.16 -3.21 -12.70
C ASN A 93 17.27 -2.22 -13.05
N ASP A 94 18.22 -2.66 -13.86
CA ASP A 94 19.37 -1.88 -14.32
C ASP A 94 19.01 -0.74 -15.30
N ASN A 95 17.80 -0.75 -15.85
CA ASN A 95 17.24 0.32 -16.68
C ASN A 95 16.47 1.39 -15.87
N GLY A 96 16.47 1.28 -14.53
CA GLY A 96 15.79 2.21 -13.63
C GLY A 96 14.30 1.96 -13.44
N VAL A 97 13.75 0.92 -14.05
CA VAL A 97 12.36 0.50 -13.81
C VAL A 97 12.29 -0.29 -12.51
N ILE A 98 11.29 0.01 -11.69
CA ILE A 98 10.98 -0.73 -10.47
C ILE A 98 9.56 -1.24 -10.62
N SER A 99 9.36 -2.56 -10.65
CA SER A 99 8.04 -3.18 -10.77
C SER A 99 7.55 -3.67 -9.42
N GLN A 100 6.25 -3.49 -9.17
CA GLN A 100 5.56 -4.05 -8.00
C GLN A 100 4.79 -5.29 -8.42
N TRP A 101 4.97 -6.37 -7.65
CA TRP A 101 4.33 -7.66 -7.85
C TRP A 101 3.62 -8.07 -6.59
N PHE A 102 2.41 -8.60 -6.70
CA PHE A 102 1.73 -9.28 -5.59
C PHE A 102 0.83 -10.42 -6.07
N GLU A 103 0.36 -11.23 -5.14
CA GLU A 103 -0.53 -12.35 -5.45
C GLU A 103 -1.94 -11.86 -5.76
N VAL A 104 -2.43 -12.25 -6.94
CA VAL A 104 -3.80 -12.03 -7.38
C VAL A 104 -4.53 -13.35 -7.44
N ALA A 105 -5.76 -13.38 -6.91
CA ALA A 105 -6.63 -14.53 -7.03
C ALA A 105 -7.29 -14.53 -8.42
N LYS A 106 -6.91 -15.49 -9.28
CA LYS A 106 -7.46 -15.68 -10.60
C LYS A 106 -7.91 -17.15 -10.76
N ASP A 107 -9.14 -17.37 -11.11
CA ASP A 107 -9.73 -18.71 -11.30
C ASP A 107 -9.50 -19.69 -10.13
N GLY A 108 -9.53 -19.17 -8.89
CA GLY A 108 -9.34 -19.96 -7.66
C GLY A 108 -7.87 -20.29 -7.33
N LYS A 109 -6.92 -19.83 -8.13
CA LYS A 109 -5.48 -19.92 -7.86
C LYS A 109 -4.92 -18.55 -7.50
N ARG A 110 -3.84 -18.52 -6.71
CA ARG A 110 -3.08 -17.31 -6.42
C ARG A 110 -1.79 -17.34 -7.23
N GLU A 111 -1.60 -16.31 -8.05
CA GLU A 111 -0.42 -16.16 -8.91
C GLU A 111 0.18 -14.77 -8.68
N PHE A 112 1.51 -14.70 -8.61
CA PHE A 112 2.21 -13.42 -8.59
C PHE A 112 2.05 -12.74 -9.94
N THR A 113 1.53 -11.53 -9.90
CA THR A 113 1.26 -10.71 -11.09
C THR A 113 1.98 -9.38 -10.97
N GLN A 114 2.59 -8.92 -12.06
CA GLN A 114 3.10 -7.56 -12.14
C GLN A 114 1.93 -6.59 -12.20
N ILE A 115 1.90 -5.64 -11.28
CA ILE A 115 0.77 -4.74 -11.08
C ILE A 115 1.04 -3.37 -11.68
N ARG A 116 2.20 -2.80 -11.38
CA ARG A 116 2.57 -1.45 -11.79
C ARG A 116 4.07 -1.27 -11.85
N ASP A 117 4.49 -0.25 -12.60
CA ASP A 117 5.89 0.11 -12.75
C ASP A 117 6.12 1.55 -12.28
N PHE A 118 7.30 1.75 -11.71
CA PHE A 118 7.82 3.06 -11.33
C PHE A 118 9.12 3.31 -12.09
N LYS A 119 9.37 4.55 -12.49
CA LYS A 119 10.60 4.89 -13.17
C LYS A 119 11.47 5.82 -12.32
N GLY A 120 12.63 5.31 -11.94
CA GLY A 120 13.69 6.07 -11.31
C GLY A 120 14.55 6.81 -12.33
N ASP A 121 15.43 7.68 -11.85
CA ASP A 121 16.32 8.52 -12.68
C ASP A 121 17.63 7.82 -13.04
N GLY A 122 17.77 6.52 -12.77
CA GLY A 122 18.96 5.75 -13.13
C GLY A 122 18.84 4.29 -12.70
N PRO A 123 19.83 3.46 -13.10
CA PRO A 123 19.89 2.04 -12.71
C PRO A 123 19.72 1.84 -11.21
N VAL A 124 18.82 0.96 -10.80
CA VAL A 124 18.57 0.69 -9.38
C VAL A 124 19.77 -0.03 -8.78
N ALA A 125 20.45 0.61 -7.82
CA ALA A 125 21.55 -0.01 -7.06
C ALA A 125 21.10 -0.45 -5.67
N LEU A 126 20.25 0.36 -5.00
CA LEU A 126 19.68 0.06 -3.71
C LEU A 126 18.15 0.26 -3.77
N LEU A 127 17.43 -0.56 -3.02
CA LEU A 127 15.97 -0.50 -2.91
C LEU A 127 15.59 -0.70 -1.44
N THR A 128 15.01 0.33 -0.82
CA THR A 128 14.71 0.36 0.61
C THR A 128 13.23 0.71 0.84
N PRO A 129 12.39 -0.26 1.23
CA PRO A 129 11.01 -0.02 1.62
C PRO A 129 10.90 0.73 2.95
N GLU A 130 9.84 1.50 3.13
CA GLU A 130 9.45 2.06 4.41
C GLU A 130 8.85 0.98 5.33
N HIS A 131 8.91 1.20 6.66
CA HIS A 131 8.49 0.18 7.62
C HIS A 131 6.96 0.01 7.74
N PHE A 132 6.21 1.12 7.75
CA PHE A 132 4.78 1.13 8.07
C PHE A 132 3.90 1.74 6.99
N ARG A 133 4.50 2.21 5.89
CA ARG A 133 3.77 2.77 4.75
C ARG A 133 4.15 2.03 3.47
N LYS A 134 3.35 2.19 2.43
CA LYS A 134 3.63 1.66 1.09
C LYS A 134 4.60 2.54 0.29
N GLY A 135 5.42 3.32 1.01
CA GLY A 135 6.52 4.09 0.45
C GLY A 135 7.78 3.23 0.28
N PHE A 136 8.63 3.61 -0.66
CA PHE A 136 9.96 3.03 -0.84
C PHE A 136 10.90 4.02 -1.52
N ILE A 137 12.19 3.78 -1.34
CA ILE A 137 13.26 4.62 -1.86
C ILE A 137 14.15 3.76 -2.74
N SER A 138 14.49 4.25 -3.93
CA SER A 138 15.56 3.69 -4.75
C SER A 138 16.76 4.61 -4.78
N ALA A 139 17.96 4.03 -4.86
CA ALA A 139 19.18 4.77 -5.14
C ALA A 139 19.86 4.21 -6.39
N ALA A 140 20.36 5.12 -7.22
CA ALA A 140 21.18 4.79 -8.39
C ALA A 140 22.67 4.85 -8.06
N LYS A 141 23.50 4.33 -8.97
CA LYS A 141 24.96 4.28 -8.79
C LYS A 141 25.66 5.65 -8.79
N ASP A 142 24.99 6.67 -9.31
CA ASP A 142 25.49 8.06 -9.32
C ASP A 142 25.15 8.85 -8.04
N GLY A 143 24.42 8.24 -7.10
CA GLY A 143 23.96 8.86 -5.87
C GLY A 143 22.58 9.50 -5.99
N THR A 144 21.90 9.35 -7.13
CA THR A 144 20.51 9.81 -7.28
C THR A 144 19.58 8.93 -6.48
N ILE A 145 18.76 9.53 -5.62
CA ILE A 145 17.72 8.86 -4.84
C ILE A 145 16.34 9.29 -5.34
N ASN A 146 15.41 8.34 -5.32
CA ASN A 146 14.02 8.60 -5.70
C ASN A 146 13.11 8.04 -4.62
N PHE A 147 12.14 8.84 -4.20
CA PHE A 147 11.07 8.45 -3.29
C PHE A 147 9.82 8.12 -4.08
N PHE A 148 9.19 7.02 -3.74
CA PHE A 148 7.96 6.55 -4.37
C PHE A 148 6.92 6.17 -3.33
N HIS A 149 5.65 6.23 -3.73
CA HIS A 149 4.55 5.64 -2.99
C HIS A 149 3.82 4.62 -3.89
N ALA A 150 3.78 3.37 -3.45
CA ALA A 150 3.30 2.26 -4.29
C ALA A 150 1.82 2.39 -4.63
N THR A 151 0.94 2.52 -3.64
CA THR A 151 -0.51 2.65 -3.84
C THR A 151 -0.89 3.94 -4.55
N GLY A 152 -0.19 5.03 -4.25
CA GLY A 152 -0.40 6.32 -4.91
C GLY A 152 0.13 6.42 -6.33
N GLU A 153 0.86 5.39 -6.81
CA GLU A 153 1.46 5.31 -8.14
C GLU A 153 2.32 6.54 -8.48
N ALA A 154 3.02 7.07 -7.47
CA ALA A 154 3.71 8.34 -7.61
C ALA A 154 5.21 8.23 -7.32
N LYS A 155 5.99 8.94 -8.13
CA LYS A 155 7.31 9.40 -7.78
C LYS A 155 7.15 10.74 -7.06
N LEU A 156 7.56 10.79 -5.80
CA LEU A 156 7.35 11.93 -4.90
C LEU A 156 8.50 12.94 -4.99
N LEU A 157 9.73 12.43 -5.03
CA LEU A 157 10.95 13.22 -5.03
C LEU A 157 12.04 12.49 -5.80
N GLY A 158 12.90 13.25 -6.48
CA GLY A 158 14.16 12.76 -7.05
C GLY A 158 15.25 13.78 -6.76
N GLU A 159 16.31 13.36 -6.05
CA GLU A 159 17.43 14.19 -5.65
C GLU A 159 18.75 13.46 -5.81
N THR A 160 19.82 14.17 -6.12
CA THR A 160 21.15 13.59 -6.22
C THR A 160 21.99 14.00 -5.02
N ILE A 161 22.46 13.00 -4.25
CA ILE A 161 23.36 13.24 -3.12
C ILE A 161 24.79 13.35 -3.65
N GLU A 162 25.44 14.48 -3.40
CA GLU A 162 26.82 14.68 -3.78
C GLU A 162 27.76 13.67 -3.12
N GLY A 163 28.69 13.15 -3.91
CA GLY A 163 29.69 12.17 -3.43
C GLY A 163 29.61 10.82 -4.15
N GLY A 164 28.68 10.64 -5.11
CA GLY A 164 28.56 9.44 -5.94
C GLY A 164 27.80 8.31 -5.30
N ALA A 165 28.17 7.06 -5.60
CA ALA A 165 27.41 5.89 -5.22
C ALA A 165 27.19 5.74 -3.72
N LEU A 166 25.96 5.39 -3.35
CA LEU A 166 25.62 5.02 -1.97
C LEU A 166 25.95 3.56 -1.71
N ALA A 167 26.62 3.28 -0.59
CA ALA A 167 26.90 1.93 -0.13
C ALA A 167 25.70 1.34 0.64
N ALA A 168 24.99 2.20 1.40
CA ALA A 168 23.80 1.81 2.14
C ALA A 168 22.82 2.98 2.24
N LEU A 169 21.56 2.65 2.40
CA LEU A 169 20.43 3.56 2.56
C LEU A 169 19.46 2.98 3.60
N ALA A 170 19.04 3.79 4.56
CA ALA A 170 18.05 3.42 5.54
C ALA A 170 17.13 4.59 5.88
N ILE A 171 15.86 4.31 6.09
CA ILE A 171 14.86 5.29 6.52
C ILE A 171 14.40 4.98 7.94
N SER A 172 14.19 6.03 8.74
CA SER A 172 13.68 5.88 10.10
C SER A 172 12.27 5.28 10.13
N PRO A 173 11.87 4.58 11.18
CA PRO A 173 10.51 4.06 11.30
C PRO A 173 9.41 5.13 11.30
N ARG A 174 9.76 6.39 11.63
CA ARG A 174 8.86 7.54 11.56
C ARG A 174 8.85 8.23 10.19
N HIS A 175 9.64 7.73 9.22
CA HIS A 175 9.76 8.26 7.85
C HIS A 175 10.28 9.70 7.74
N ASN A 176 10.86 10.24 8.80
CA ASN A 176 11.32 11.63 8.89
C ASN A 176 12.84 11.80 8.81
N LEU A 177 13.60 10.72 8.82
CA LEU A 177 15.07 10.77 8.70
C LEU A 177 15.54 9.73 7.70
N LEU A 178 16.41 10.16 6.79
CA LEU A 178 17.12 9.30 5.84
C LEU A 178 18.59 9.24 6.23
N LEU A 179 19.11 8.05 6.46
CA LEU A 179 20.54 7.78 6.67
C LEU A 179 21.12 7.22 5.38
N THR A 180 22.21 7.80 4.92
CA THR A 180 22.98 7.34 3.77
C THR A 180 24.42 7.10 4.14
N GLN A 181 25.05 6.11 3.49
CA GLN A 181 26.47 5.81 3.61
C GLN A 181 27.14 5.95 2.25
N GLN A 182 28.22 6.73 2.20
CA GLN A 182 29.11 6.88 1.05
C GLN A 182 30.56 6.59 1.50
N GLY A 183 31.11 5.42 1.13
CA GLY A 183 32.36 4.96 1.70
C GLY A 183 32.31 4.91 3.23
N ASP A 184 33.18 5.65 3.90
CA ASP A 184 33.25 5.74 5.37
C ASP A 184 32.43 6.91 5.94
N THR A 185 31.74 7.67 5.09
CA THR A 185 30.97 8.83 5.51
C THR A 185 29.49 8.51 5.63
N PHE A 186 28.91 8.88 6.77
CA PHE A 186 27.48 8.81 7.01
C PHE A 186 26.88 10.22 6.96
N LYS A 187 25.75 10.35 6.27
CA LYS A 187 24.96 11.59 6.23
C LYS A 187 23.54 11.29 6.67
N VAL A 188 22.94 12.22 7.40
CA VAL A 188 21.53 12.15 7.84
C VAL A 188 20.81 13.34 7.22
N PHE A 189 19.64 13.08 6.65
CA PHE A 189 18.78 14.09 6.04
C PHE A 189 17.42 14.07 6.72
N ASP A 190 16.85 15.22 6.96
CA ASP A 190 15.44 15.36 7.33
C ASP A 190 14.56 15.11 6.10
N VAL A 191 13.49 14.35 6.29
CA VAL A 191 12.52 14.01 5.25
C VAL A 191 11.16 14.51 5.66
N GLU A 192 10.58 15.40 4.87
CA GLU A 192 9.20 15.86 5.03
C GLU A 192 8.34 15.19 3.96
N ASN A 193 7.54 14.21 4.37
CA ASN A 193 6.66 13.44 3.49
C ASN A 193 5.46 12.90 4.28
N ASP A 194 4.58 13.82 4.70
CA ASP A 194 3.52 13.51 5.66
C ASP A 194 2.39 12.67 5.07
N HIS A 195 2.00 12.89 3.82
CA HIS A 195 0.85 12.23 3.18
C HIS A 195 1.15 11.75 1.76
N PRO A 196 2.13 10.83 1.58
CA PRO A 196 2.53 10.36 0.26
C PRO A 196 1.46 9.52 -0.44
N GLU A 197 0.49 8.98 0.32
CA GLU A 197 -0.64 8.21 -0.17
C GLU A 197 -1.71 9.07 -0.88
N VAL A 198 -1.71 10.40 -0.63
CA VAL A 198 -2.70 11.31 -1.21
C VAL A 198 -2.21 11.81 -2.56
N THR A 199 -2.59 11.11 -3.62
CA THR A 199 -2.28 11.48 -5.00
C THR A 199 -3.56 11.67 -5.81
N TRP A 200 -3.49 12.38 -6.94
CA TRP A 200 -4.64 12.55 -7.82
C TRP A 200 -5.18 11.22 -8.33
N SER A 201 -4.29 10.29 -8.67
CA SER A 201 -4.65 8.92 -9.09
C SER A 201 -5.37 8.17 -7.97
N ALA A 202 -4.85 8.16 -6.74
CA ALA A 202 -5.47 7.50 -5.61
C ALA A 202 -6.86 8.04 -5.28
N LEU A 203 -7.13 9.34 -5.53
CA LEU A 203 -8.40 9.98 -5.25
C LEU A 203 -9.47 9.72 -6.32
N TRP A 204 -9.08 9.66 -7.61
CA TRP A 204 -10.03 9.73 -8.72
C TRP A 204 -9.94 8.60 -9.75
N GLN A 205 -8.90 7.76 -9.66
CA GLN A 205 -8.73 6.61 -10.56
C GLN A 205 -8.96 5.30 -9.80
N GLU A 206 -9.14 4.21 -10.53
CA GLU A 206 -9.14 2.87 -9.98
C GLU A 206 -7.71 2.51 -9.57
N VAL A 207 -7.56 1.99 -8.34
CA VAL A 207 -6.28 1.54 -7.81
C VAL A 207 -6.35 0.05 -7.56
N TRP A 208 -5.28 -0.65 -7.95
CA TRP A 208 -5.16 -2.08 -7.65
C TRP A 208 -4.51 -2.26 -6.29
N TYR A 209 -5.32 -2.54 -5.29
CA TYR A 209 -4.88 -2.77 -3.91
C TYR A 209 -4.44 -4.21 -3.69
N GLU A 210 -3.49 -4.41 -2.77
CA GLU A 210 -3.06 -5.76 -2.36
C GLU A 210 -4.25 -6.61 -1.92
N GLY A 211 -4.30 -7.86 -2.42
CA GLY A 211 -5.38 -8.80 -2.12
C GLY A 211 -6.69 -8.60 -2.88
N TYR A 212 -6.77 -7.61 -3.78
CA TYR A 212 -7.92 -7.41 -4.65
C TYR A 212 -7.68 -8.12 -6.01
N PRO A 213 -8.72 -8.69 -6.62
CA PRO A 213 -8.60 -9.39 -7.91
C PRO A 213 -8.40 -8.46 -9.09
N GLU A 214 -8.80 -7.19 -8.97
CA GLU A 214 -8.77 -6.17 -10.02
C GLU A 214 -8.69 -4.76 -9.43
N PRO A 215 -8.34 -3.74 -10.22
CA PRO A 215 -8.41 -2.34 -9.79
C PRO A 215 -9.83 -1.93 -9.42
N MET A 216 -9.97 -1.15 -8.34
CA MET A 216 -11.28 -0.74 -7.82
C MET A 216 -11.24 0.65 -7.20
N TYR A 217 -12.42 1.31 -7.20
CA TYR A 217 -12.65 2.50 -6.38
C TYR A 217 -13.03 2.09 -4.96
N VAL A 218 -12.16 2.31 -4.00
CA VAL A 218 -12.42 1.94 -2.59
C VAL A 218 -12.13 3.13 -1.68
N TRP A 219 -13.02 3.35 -0.71
CA TRP A 219 -12.79 4.27 0.40
C TRP A 219 -12.67 3.50 1.70
N GLN A 220 -11.46 3.50 2.27
CA GLN A 220 -11.17 2.97 3.60
C GLN A 220 -9.92 3.70 4.10
N SER A 221 -10.09 4.73 4.93
CA SER A 221 -9.00 5.59 5.36
C SER A 221 -8.18 5.03 6.52
N THR A 222 -8.74 4.14 7.32
CA THR A 222 -8.10 3.58 8.52
C THR A 222 -8.40 2.11 8.72
N SER A 223 -7.51 1.42 9.44
CA SER A 223 -7.70 0.05 9.92
C SER A 223 -7.01 -0.11 11.30
N ALA A 224 -7.28 -1.21 11.96
CA ALA A 224 -6.61 -1.60 13.20
C ALA A 224 -5.23 -2.28 12.97
N SER A 225 -4.87 -2.56 11.72
CA SER A 225 -3.59 -3.18 11.36
C SER A 225 -2.52 -2.13 11.05
N ASN A 226 -1.28 -2.37 11.48
CA ASN A 226 -0.14 -1.52 11.16
C ASN A 226 0.33 -1.68 9.69
N ASP A 227 -0.02 -2.80 9.05
CA ASP A 227 0.32 -3.09 7.65
C ASP A 227 -0.77 -2.60 6.68
N PHE A 228 -1.63 -1.73 7.16
CA PHE A 228 -2.79 -1.26 6.43
C PHE A 228 -2.40 -0.34 5.27
N GLU A 229 -3.00 -0.61 4.12
CA GLU A 229 -2.93 0.21 2.92
C GLU A 229 -4.16 1.13 2.84
N ALA A 230 -3.96 2.44 3.04
CA ALA A 230 -5.05 3.42 2.97
C ALA A 230 -5.67 3.47 1.57
N LYS A 231 -7.00 3.42 1.49
CA LYS A 231 -7.77 3.46 0.25
C LYS A 231 -8.59 4.75 0.23
N LEU A 232 -8.22 5.67 -0.66
CA LEU A 232 -8.65 7.06 -0.58
C LEU A 232 -9.53 7.51 -1.76
N SER A 233 -10.13 6.58 -2.52
CA SER A 233 -10.98 6.98 -3.65
C SER A 233 -12.18 7.80 -3.19
N LEU A 234 -12.32 9.01 -3.70
CA LEU A 234 -13.47 9.89 -3.46
C LEU A 234 -14.69 9.51 -4.32
N VAL A 235 -14.49 8.72 -5.37
CA VAL A 235 -15.55 8.37 -6.33
C VAL A 235 -16.76 7.72 -5.66
N PRO A 236 -16.63 6.70 -4.77
CA PRO A 236 -17.77 6.12 -4.07
C PRO A 236 -18.52 7.12 -3.18
N LEU A 237 -17.80 8.04 -2.54
CA LEU A 237 -18.39 9.06 -1.67
C LEU A 237 -19.19 10.09 -2.48
N VAL A 238 -18.58 10.61 -3.54
CA VAL A 238 -19.23 11.58 -4.44
C VAL A 238 -20.45 10.96 -5.09
N PHE A 239 -20.33 9.77 -5.65
CA PHE A 239 -21.46 9.06 -6.26
C PHE A 239 -22.58 8.78 -5.26
N GLY A 240 -22.23 8.31 -4.05
CA GLY A 240 -23.18 8.06 -2.97
C GLY A 240 -23.94 9.33 -2.56
N THR A 241 -23.24 10.44 -2.42
CA THR A 241 -23.83 11.74 -2.07
C THR A 241 -24.74 12.26 -3.16
N LEU A 242 -24.31 12.21 -4.42
CA LEU A 242 -25.14 12.63 -5.57
C LEU A 242 -26.40 11.77 -5.68
N LYS A 243 -26.26 10.45 -5.55
CA LYS A 243 -27.37 9.50 -5.56
C LYS A 243 -28.36 9.78 -4.43
N ALA A 244 -27.87 9.95 -3.21
CA ALA A 244 -28.71 10.26 -2.05
C ALA A 244 -29.44 11.58 -2.23
N SER A 245 -28.76 12.64 -2.68
CA SER A 245 -29.35 13.96 -2.95
C SER A 245 -30.42 13.88 -4.03
N PHE A 246 -30.16 13.14 -5.11
CA PHE A 246 -31.16 12.97 -6.20
C PHE A 246 -32.43 12.30 -5.70
N TYR A 247 -32.33 11.20 -4.95
CA TYR A 247 -33.50 10.53 -4.39
C TYR A 247 -34.22 11.39 -3.36
N ALA A 248 -33.49 12.08 -2.49
CA ALA A 248 -34.12 13.01 -1.55
C ALA A 248 -34.93 14.10 -2.26
N MET A 249 -34.37 14.71 -3.30
CA MET A 249 -35.09 15.72 -4.10
C MET A 249 -36.29 15.16 -4.86
N LEU A 250 -36.19 13.92 -5.37
CA LEU A 250 -37.30 13.27 -6.09
C LEU A 250 -38.57 13.16 -5.23
N PHE A 251 -38.39 12.97 -3.92
CA PHE A 251 -39.53 12.92 -2.97
C PHE A 251 -39.83 14.27 -2.35
N ALA A 252 -38.81 15.03 -1.95
CA ALA A 252 -39.01 16.30 -1.25
C ALA A 252 -39.69 17.37 -2.11
N VAL A 253 -39.33 17.47 -3.40
CA VAL A 253 -39.91 18.52 -4.29
C VAL A 253 -41.39 18.29 -4.52
N PRO A 254 -41.91 17.11 -4.95
CA PRO A 254 -43.33 16.89 -5.12
C PRO A 254 -44.13 17.07 -3.82
N LEU A 255 -43.61 16.55 -2.69
CA LEU A 255 -44.28 16.72 -1.40
C LEU A 255 -44.31 18.17 -0.94
N GLY A 256 -43.23 18.92 -1.12
CA GLY A 256 -43.14 20.34 -0.80
C GLY A 256 -44.12 21.17 -1.65
N VAL A 257 -44.16 20.90 -2.97
CA VAL A 257 -45.13 21.58 -3.87
C VAL A 257 -46.56 21.22 -3.50
N ALA A 258 -46.89 19.95 -3.27
CA ALA A 258 -48.23 19.53 -2.87
C ALA A 258 -48.66 20.15 -1.52
N GLY A 259 -47.73 20.17 -0.54
CA GLY A 259 -47.94 20.83 0.76
C GLY A 259 -48.19 22.34 0.63
N ALA A 260 -47.44 23.02 -0.24
CA ALA A 260 -47.61 24.44 -0.53
C ALA A 260 -48.98 24.74 -1.17
N ILE A 261 -49.36 23.92 -2.18
CA ILE A 261 -50.69 24.05 -2.83
C ILE A 261 -51.79 23.80 -1.81
N TYR A 262 -51.72 22.74 -1.01
CA TYR A 262 -52.70 22.45 0.03
C TYR A 262 -52.84 23.61 1.01
N THR A 263 -51.73 24.13 1.51
CA THR A 263 -51.72 25.25 2.47
C THR A 263 -52.28 26.53 1.86
N ALA A 264 -52.00 26.79 0.58
CA ALA A 264 -52.46 28.00 -0.10
C ALA A 264 -53.97 27.98 -0.43
N TYR A 265 -54.49 26.84 -0.93
CA TYR A 265 -55.81 26.77 -1.53
C TYR A 265 -56.84 25.98 -0.70
N PHE A 266 -56.44 24.95 0.00
CA PHE A 266 -57.38 24.02 0.65
C PHE A 266 -57.40 24.13 2.17
N MET A 267 -56.38 24.71 2.81
CA MET A 267 -56.29 24.80 4.27
C MET A 267 -57.20 25.91 4.81
N SER A 268 -57.95 25.61 5.87
CA SER A 268 -58.78 26.58 6.56
C SER A 268 -57.96 27.75 7.14
N ALA A 269 -58.54 28.96 7.17
CA ALA A 269 -57.85 30.16 7.63
C ALA A 269 -57.32 30.05 9.08
N GLY A 270 -58.08 29.36 9.96
CA GLY A 270 -57.68 29.14 11.35
C GLY A 270 -56.44 28.25 11.49
N LEU A 271 -56.39 27.17 10.72
CA LEU A 271 -55.24 26.24 10.73
C LEU A 271 -54.01 26.86 10.05
N ARG A 272 -54.22 27.59 8.95
CA ARG A 272 -53.11 28.27 8.21
C ARG A 272 -52.34 29.25 9.09
N LYS A 273 -53.03 29.93 10.03
CA LYS A 273 -52.42 30.87 10.97
C LYS A 273 -51.34 30.22 11.85
N TYR A 274 -51.43 28.92 12.13
CA TYR A 274 -50.44 28.18 12.94
C TYR A 274 -49.44 27.45 12.07
N VAL A 275 -49.91 26.79 11.00
CA VAL A 275 -49.02 25.95 10.16
C VAL A 275 -48.01 26.79 9.41
N LYS A 276 -48.38 27.95 8.86
CA LYS A 276 -47.46 28.79 8.09
C LYS A 276 -46.27 29.28 8.92
N PRO A 277 -46.44 29.89 10.12
CA PRO A 277 -45.29 30.27 10.95
C PRO A 277 -44.45 29.09 11.39
N THR A 278 -45.04 27.91 11.68
CA THR A 278 -44.32 26.73 12.07
C THR A 278 -43.36 26.26 10.96
N VAL A 279 -43.86 26.21 9.71
CA VAL A 279 -43.03 25.84 8.53
C VAL A 279 -41.91 26.88 8.30
N GLU A 280 -42.24 28.18 8.45
CA GLU A 280 -41.25 29.25 8.31
C GLU A 280 -40.14 29.16 9.39
N ILE A 281 -40.48 28.83 10.64
CA ILE A 281 -39.52 28.62 11.73
C ILE A 281 -38.65 27.38 11.43
N MET A 282 -39.25 26.26 10.97
CA MET A 282 -38.52 25.06 10.58
C MET A 282 -37.54 25.32 9.43
N ALA A 283 -37.94 26.14 8.44
CA ALA A 283 -37.07 26.52 7.34
C ALA A 283 -35.93 27.44 7.75
N ALA A 284 -36.08 28.20 8.83
CA ALA A 284 -35.05 29.09 9.37
C ALA A 284 -34.00 28.34 10.23
N LEU A 285 -34.27 27.10 10.67
CA LEU A 285 -33.34 26.29 11.44
C LEU A 285 -32.27 25.71 10.53
N PRO A 286 -30.98 25.75 10.93
CA PRO A 286 -29.92 25.08 10.19
C PRO A 286 -30.21 23.59 10.04
N THR A 287 -30.15 23.06 8.82
CA THR A 287 -30.43 21.65 8.50
C THR A 287 -29.53 20.68 9.31
N VAL A 288 -28.33 21.12 9.67
CA VAL A 288 -27.37 20.35 10.49
C VAL A 288 -27.88 20.09 11.92
N ILE A 289 -28.81 20.92 12.43
CA ILE A 289 -29.39 20.75 13.77
C ILE A 289 -30.59 19.79 13.74
N LEU A 290 -31.20 19.63 12.56
CA LEU A 290 -32.37 18.78 12.37
C LEU A 290 -32.06 17.37 11.86
N GLY A 291 -30.81 17.10 11.38
CA GLY A 291 -30.36 15.84 10.79
C GLY A 291 -29.52 14.94 11.68
#